data_79559ae1b6aeeadb7f8a2e865e2fc68a
#
_entry.id   79559ae1b6aeeadb7f8a2e865e2fc68a
#
_cell.length_a   1.000
_cell.length_b   1.000
_cell.length_c   1.000
_cell.angle_alpha   90.00
_cell.angle_beta   90.00
_cell.angle_gamma   90.00
#
_symmetry.space_group_name_H-M   'P 1'
#
loop_
_entity.id
_entity.type
_entity.pdbx_description
1 polymer ?
#
loop_
_entity_poly.entity_id
_entity_poly.type
_entity_poly.pdbx_seq_one_letter_code
_entity_poly.pdbx_strand_id
1 'polypeptide(L)'
;LQDFFSQCREYAESIGWQFHVYWYGVGSNGGSMDLGSSFGSSKQDWLWKNNKQVVDMYMLNYDWGYSASSSASYAEQIGANPYTLYAGYDIQGNWLARGPWSTLKNTKMSIAFWGNHTTNMIYQNSSEFGSGDEAVQACYLEKQEQVFSGGNRNPAKRPAIKDGISSSSEAAMNNFHGIAEYLPARSVLQELPFVTRFGLGNGKTFRNEGKVTFGNKWFNVGVQDYLPTWRWWITDDSNNVPEDGIECGFTYEDAWYAGSALHMSGATKVSNVRLFKTNFDVSETDDVS
;
A
#
# COMPACT_ATOMS: atom_id res chain seq x y z
N LEU A 1 18.32 20.64 10.13
CA LEU A 1 17.19 20.07 9.38
C LEU A 1 16.08 19.63 10.31
N GLN A 2 16.35 18.90 11.40
CA GLN A 2 15.33 18.42 12.33
C GLN A 2 14.46 19.57 12.89
N ASP A 3 15.11 20.64 13.39
CA ASP A 3 14.40 21.81 13.90
C ASP A 3 13.65 22.57 12.78
N PHE A 4 14.19 22.57 11.58
CA PHE A 4 13.51 23.14 10.41
C PHE A 4 12.23 22.38 10.09
N PHE A 5 12.27 21.05 10.08
CA PHE A 5 11.06 20.25 9.85
C PHE A 5 10.01 20.46 10.94
N SER A 6 10.45 20.55 12.21
CA SER A 6 9.53 20.86 13.32
C SER A 6 8.87 22.22 13.16
N GLN A 7 9.63 23.25 12.78
CA GLN A 7 9.10 24.59 12.52
C GLN A 7 8.15 24.64 11.33
N CYS A 8 8.47 23.92 10.24
CA CYS A 8 7.56 23.82 9.09
C CYS A 8 6.23 23.18 9.48
N ARG A 9 6.27 22.16 10.31
CA ARG A 9 5.06 21.49 10.81
C ARG A 9 4.23 22.43 11.69
N GLU A 10 4.87 23.09 12.67
CA GLU A 10 4.18 24.04 13.57
C GLU A 10 3.56 25.20 12.77
N TYR A 11 4.27 25.70 11.75
CA TYR A 11 3.73 26.73 10.88
C TYR A 11 2.53 26.24 10.07
N ALA A 12 2.64 25.08 9.45
CA ALA A 12 1.53 24.49 8.67
C ALA A 12 0.28 24.28 9.54
N GLU A 13 0.45 23.74 10.74
CA GLU A 13 -0.64 23.57 11.71
C GLU A 13 -1.29 24.91 12.06
N SER A 14 -0.49 25.99 12.24
CA SER A 14 -0.98 27.32 12.58
C SER A 14 -1.88 27.95 11.51
N ILE A 15 -1.76 27.52 10.27
CA ILE A 15 -2.56 27.99 9.12
C ILE A 15 -3.57 26.94 8.62
N GLY A 16 -3.76 25.85 9.39
CA GLY A 16 -4.70 24.78 9.06
C GLY A 16 -4.26 23.87 7.91
N TRP A 17 -2.99 23.80 7.63
CA TRP A 17 -2.42 22.93 6.61
C TRP A 17 -1.80 21.69 7.22
N GLN A 18 -1.86 20.58 6.49
CA GLN A 18 -1.11 19.38 6.81
C GLN A 18 0.24 19.42 6.09
N PHE A 19 1.32 19.17 6.83
CA PHE A 19 2.68 19.10 6.31
C PHE A 19 3.31 17.79 6.74
N HIS A 20 3.61 16.92 5.78
CA HIS A 20 4.19 15.61 6.01
C HIS A 20 5.64 15.55 5.57
N VAL A 21 6.49 14.97 6.41
CA VAL A 21 7.91 14.77 6.11
C VAL A 21 8.20 13.28 6.08
N TYR A 22 8.74 12.83 4.96
CA TYR A 22 9.19 11.45 4.77
C TYR A 22 10.70 11.44 4.72
N TRP A 23 11.31 10.69 5.64
CA TRP A 23 12.76 10.67 5.80
C TRP A 23 13.33 9.27 5.52
N TYR A 24 14.30 9.19 4.63
CA TYR A 24 15.13 8.02 4.48
C TYR A 24 16.21 8.02 5.55
N GLY A 25 16.19 7.03 6.45
CA GLY A 25 16.94 6.98 7.70
C GLY A 25 18.45 6.80 7.58
N VAL A 26 19.10 7.66 6.80
CA VAL A 26 20.54 7.61 6.51
C VAL A 26 21.38 8.63 7.28
N GLY A 27 20.82 9.29 8.30
CA GLY A 27 21.49 10.31 9.08
C GLY A 27 21.53 10.01 10.58
N SER A 28 22.65 10.29 11.25
CA SER A 28 22.72 10.37 12.70
C SER A 28 22.16 11.69 13.23
N ASN A 29 21.88 11.80 14.53
CA ASN A 29 21.46 13.04 15.18
C ASN A 29 22.47 14.19 14.92
N GLY A 30 23.74 13.89 14.86
CA GLY A 30 24.83 14.84 14.59
C GLY A 30 25.00 15.19 13.10
N GLY A 31 24.22 14.60 12.21
CA GLY A 31 24.26 14.89 10.77
C GLY A 31 25.30 14.10 9.97
N SER A 32 25.99 13.14 10.59
CA SER A 32 26.86 12.23 9.85
C SER A 32 26.03 11.17 9.11
N MET A 33 26.52 10.74 7.95
CA MET A 33 25.88 9.67 7.19
C MET A 33 25.99 8.33 7.95
N ASP A 34 24.86 7.64 8.06
CA ASP A 34 24.73 6.32 8.64
C ASP A 34 23.72 5.51 7.83
N LEU A 35 24.21 4.63 6.97
CA LEU A 35 23.39 3.77 6.11
C LEU A 35 22.81 2.55 6.85
N GLY A 36 22.94 2.51 8.17
CA GLY A 36 22.42 1.42 8.97
C GLY A 36 20.91 1.28 8.88
N SER A 37 20.45 0.04 8.96
CA SER A 37 19.04 -0.36 8.84
C SER A 37 18.32 -0.44 10.19
N SER A 38 18.89 0.17 11.24
CA SER A 38 18.30 0.21 12.57
C SER A 38 17.90 1.63 12.99
N PHE A 39 16.92 1.72 13.87
CA PHE A 39 16.55 2.94 14.58
C PHE A 39 16.93 2.82 16.07
N GLY A 40 17.55 3.86 16.61
CA GLY A 40 18.02 3.88 17.99
C GLY A 40 18.45 5.28 18.42
N SER A 41 19.10 5.41 19.58
CA SER A 41 19.44 6.70 20.19
C SER A 41 20.26 7.65 19.31
N SER A 42 21.12 7.12 18.44
CA SER A 42 21.94 7.92 17.54
C SER A 42 21.14 8.58 16.38
N LYS A 43 19.90 8.13 16.16
CA LYS A 43 19.01 8.58 15.08
C LYS A 43 17.68 9.12 15.58
N GLN A 44 17.47 9.11 16.88
CA GLN A 44 16.19 9.42 17.52
C GLN A 44 15.64 10.78 17.08
N ASP A 45 16.50 11.81 17.02
CA ASP A 45 16.07 13.19 16.76
C ASP A 45 15.49 13.42 15.37
N TRP A 46 15.67 12.46 14.45
CA TRP A 46 15.03 12.52 13.14
C TRP A 46 13.57 12.10 13.18
N LEU A 47 13.18 11.21 14.09
CA LEU A 47 11.80 10.79 14.26
C LEU A 47 11.10 11.52 15.40
N TRP A 48 11.78 11.64 16.54
CA TRP A 48 11.21 12.10 17.79
C TRP A 48 12.21 12.96 18.57
N LYS A 49 11.91 14.23 18.70
CA LYS A 49 12.76 15.23 19.39
C LYS A 49 11.93 16.10 20.30
N ASN A 50 12.40 16.33 21.53
CA ASN A 50 11.72 17.17 22.53
C ASN A 50 10.26 16.75 22.76
N ASN A 51 9.98 15.45 22.81
CA ASN A 51 8.65 14.86 22.95
C ASN A 51 7.67 15.23 21.83
N LYS A 52 8.18 15.55 20.65
CA LYS A 52 7.39 15.85 19.45
C LYS A 52 7.86 15.01 18.27
N GLN A 53 6.92 14.67 17.41
CA GLN A 53 7.21 14.01 16.14
C GLN A 53 7.86 15.00 15.17
N VAL A 54 8.97 14.58 14.55
CA VAL A 54 9.73 15.38 13.57
C VAL A 54 9.35 14.98 12.15
N VAL A 55 9.34 13.67 11.87
CA VAL A 55 8.95 13.14 10.55
C VAL A 55 7.80 12.16 10.68
N ASP A 56 6.97 12.04 9.65
CA ASP A 56 5.81 11.14 9.61
C ASP A 56 6.19 9.74 9.19
N MET A 57 7.21 9.62 8.38
CA MET A 57 7.79 8.37 7.95
C MET A 57 9.29 8.39 8.14
N TYR A 58 9.80 7.43 8.89
CA TYR A 58 11.22 7.13 9.00
C TYR A 58 11.51 5.78 8.34
N MET A 59 12.07 5.79 7.15
CA MET A 59 12.36 4.58 6.39
C MET A 59 13.70 3.98 6.85
N LEU A 60 13.68 2.76 7.35
CA LEU A 60 14.85 1.94 7.61
C LEU A 60 15.40 1.38 6.30
N ASN A 61 16.71 1.37 6.18
CA ASN A 61 17.40 0.78 5.03
C ASN A 61 17.13 -0.73 4.91
N TYR A 62 17.39 -1.29 3.76
CA TYR A 62 16.91 -2.60 3.30
C TYR A 62 17.29 -3.83 4.13
N ASP A 63 18.31 -3.75 4.99
CA ASP A 63 18.72 -4.84 5.89
C ASP A 63 18.04 -4.80 7.27
N TRP A 64 16.89 -4.18 7.37
CA TRP A 64 16.15 -3.99 8.62
C TRP A 64 15.71 -5.29 9.32
N GLY A 65 15.73 -6.43 8.64
CA GLY A 65 15.25 -7.71 9.16
C GLY A 65 15.85 -8.11 10.51
N TYR A 66 17.12 -7.78 10.75
CA TYR A 66 17.83 -8.08 12.00
C TYR A 66 17.53 -7.08 13.13
N SER A 67 17.02 -5.90 12.81
CA SER A 67 16.83 -4.79 13.74
C SER A 67 15.38 -4.34 13.92
N ALA A 68 14.45 -4.95 13.22
CA ALA A 68 13.05 -4.54 13.23
C ALA A 68 12.46 -4.48 14.64
N SER A 69 12.56 -5.56 15.39
CA SER A 69 12.01 -5.64 16.75
C SER A 69 12.66 -4.65 17.71
N SER A 70 13.99 -4.51 17.69
CA SER A 70 14.70 -3.57 18.55
C SER A 70 14.39 -2.12 18.17
N SER A 71 14.28 -1.82 16.89
CA SER A 71 13.91 -0.49 16.38
C SER A 71 12.50 -0.10 16.81
N ALA A 72 11.53 -1.00 16.66
CA ALA A 72 10.15 -0.75 17.08
C ALA A 72 10.03 -0.57 18.60
N SER A 73 10.69 -1.44 19.37
CA SER A 73 10.71 -1.32 20.85
C SER A 73 11.36 -0.02 21.32
N TYR A 74 12.42 0.42 20.64
CA TYR A 74 13.04 1.70 20.97
C TYR A 74 12.11 2.88 20.67
N ALA A 75 11.40 2.86 19.54
CA ALA A 75 10.41 3.88 19.23
C ALA A 75 9.32 3.97 20.31
N GLU A 76 8.78 2.83 20.74
CA GLU A 76 7.80 2.79 21.85
C GLU A 76 8.40 3.34 23.15
N GLN A 77 9.64 2.98 23.48
CA GLN A 77 10.32 3.43 24.70
C GLN A 77 10.44 4.97 24.77
N ILE A 78 10.66 5.64 23.66
CA ILE A 78 10.77 7.11 23.60
C ILE A 78 9.43 7.81 23.42
N GLY A 79 8.32 7.09 23.35
CA GLY A 79 6.98 7.62 23.16
C GLY A 79 6.55 7.86 21.72
N ALA A 80 7.37 7.43 20.74
CA ALA A 80 7.03 7.51 19.33
C ALA A 80 6.12 6.34 18.92
N ASN A 81 5.28 6.56 17.93
CA ASN A 81 4.47 5.50 17.35
C ASN A 81 5.34 4.61 16.45
N PRO A 82 5.54 3.32 16.76
CA PRO A 82 6.41 2.46 15.96
C PRO A 82 5.93 2.27 14.51
N TYR A 83 4.66 2.51 14.22
CA TYR A 83 4.15 2.50 12.83
C TYR A 83 4.67 3.66 11.98
N THR A 84 5.35 4.65 12.56
CA THR A 84 6.09 5.67 11.81
C THR A 84 7.44 5.18 11.31
N LEU A 85 7.91 4.01 11.80
CA LEU A 85 9.05 3.31 11.24
C LEU A 85 8.60 2.45 10.06
N TYR A 86 9.23 2.63 8.92
CA TYR A 86 8.92 1.92 7.69
C TYR A 86 10.09 0.99 7.33
N ALA A 87 9.81 -0.28 7.25
CA ALA A 87 10.75 -1.27 6.72
C ALA A 87 10.91 -1.04 5.21
N GLY A 88 12.07 -0.57 4.80
CA GLY A 88 12.37 -0.33 3.39
C GLY A 88 12.53 -1.65 2.64
N TYR A 89 11.80 -1.82 1.55
CA TYR A 89 11.91 -3.00 0.72
C TYR A 89 12.23 -2.64 -0.72
N ASP A 90 13.43 -3.02 -1.16
CA ASP A 90 13.90 -2.79 -2.52
C ASP A 90 13.37 -3.88 -3.47
N ILE A 91 12.24 -3.62 -4.10
CA ILE A 91 11.69 -4.52 -5.13
C ILE A 91 12.56 -4.54 -6.37
N GLN A 92 13.21 -3.43 -6.68
CA GLN A 92 14.07 -3.31 -7.86
C GLN A 92 15.29 -4.25 -7.77
N GLY A 93 15.88 -4.39 -6.60
CA GLY A 93 17.04 -5.25 -6.36
C GLY A 93 16.69 -6.64 -5.82
N ASN A 94 15.50 -6.80 -5.23
CA ASN A 94 15.07 -8.04 -4.61
C ASN A 94 13.65 -8.41 -5.01
N TRP A 95 13.39 -9.71 -5.05
CA TRP A 95 12.07 -10.23 -5.37
C TRP A 95 11.14 -10.17 -4.17
N LEU A 96 9.90 -9.75 -4.37
CA LEU A 96 8.92 -9.52 -3.31
C LEU A 96 8.70 -10.72 -2.40
N ALA A 97 8.55 -11.91 -2.97
CA ALA A 97 8.35 -13.13 -2.20
C ALA A 97 9.56 -13.51 -1.32
N ARG A 98 10.69 -12.86 -1.50
CA ARG A 98 11.97 -13.18 -0.85
C ARG A 98 12.19 -12.44 0.47
N GLY A 99 11.34 -11.49 0.81
CA GLY A 99 11.52 -10.65 2.01
C GLY A 99 11.40 -11.42 3.32
N PRO A 100 11.99 -10.89 4.39
CA PRO A 100 11.85 -11.44 5.74
C PRO A 100 10.51 -11.01 6.38
N TRP A 101 9.41 -11.27 5.71
CA TRP A 101 8.07 -10.79 6.07
C TRP A 101 7.64 -11.22 7.46
N SER A 102 7.97 -12.46 7.86
CA SER A 102 7.65 -12.98 9.19
C SER A 102 8.27 -12.16 10.34
N THR A 103 9.37 -11.47 10.09
CA THR A 103 10.00 -10.58 11.07
C THR A 103 9.13 -9.37 11.39
N LEU A 104 8.28 -8.93 10.47
CA LEU A 104 7.37 -7.81 10.69
C LEU A 104 6.13 -8.19 11.51
N LYS A 105 5.80 -9.47 11.57
CA LYS A 105 4.68 -9.95 12.38
C LYS A 105 4.95 -9.62 13.85
N ASN A 106 4.13 -8.82 14.45
CA ASN A 106 4.25 -8.34 15.84
C ASN A 106 5.23 -7.18 16.09
N THR A 107 5.85 -6.59 15.08
CA THR A 107 6.76 -5.44 15.27
C THR A 107 6.07 -4.08 15.23
N LYS A 108 4.80 -4.01 14.86
CA LYS A 108 4.05 -2.75 14.70
C LYS A 108 4.74 -1.73 13.76
N MET A 109 5.50 -2.20 12.80
CA MET A 109 6.12 -1.34 11.79
C MET A 109 5.25 -1.26 10.55
N SER A 110 5.45 -0.22 9.76
CA SER A 110 4.93 -0.06 8.40
C SER A 110 5.95 -0.56 7.37
N ILE A 111 5.59 -0.52 6.09
CA ILE A 111 6.48 -0.91 5.00
C ILE A 111 6.55 0.18 3.94
N ALA A 112 7.73 0.37 3.35
CA ALA A 112 7.97 1.24 2.21
C ALA A 112 8.57 0.44 1.05
N PHE A 113 7.90 0.43 -0.08
CA PHE A 113 8.40 -0.20 -1.30
C PHE A 113 9.22 0.77 -2.13
N TRP A 114 10.38 0.32 -2.55
CA TRP A 114 11.24 1.02 -3.49
C TRP A 114 11.30 0.29 -4.82
N GLY A 115 11.10 1.02 -5.92
CA GLY A 115 11.22 0.44 -7.26
C GLY A 115 10.05 -0.46 -7.68
N ASN A 116 8.84 -0.19 -7.17
CA ASN A 116 7.64 -0.99 -7.45
C ASN A 116 7.10 -0.91 -8.89
N HIS A 117 7.76 -0.16 -9.76
CA HIS A 117 7.43 -0.03 -11.18
C HIS A 117 8.10 -1.07 -12.08
N THR A 118 8.94 -1.93 -11.51
CA THR A 118 9.81 -2.84 -12.28
C THR A 118 9.14 -4.18 -12.58
N THR A 119 9.69 -4.89 -13.58
CA THR A 119 9.29 -6.27 -13.89
C THR A 119 9.51 -7.23 -12.72
N ASN A 120 10.39 -6.89 -11.78
CA ASN A 120 10.60 -7.66 -10.55
C ASN A 120 9.36 -7.73 -9.66
N MET A 121 8.52 -6.70 -9.68
CA MET A 121 7.25 -6.73 -8.94
C MET A 121 6.25 -7.69 -9.55
N ILE A 122 6.20 -7.74 -10.87
CA ILE A 122 5.19 -8.49 -11.61
C ILE A 122 5.68 -9.86 -12.07
N TYR A 123 6.98 -10.15 -11.91
CA TYR A 123 7.61 -11.43 -12.25
C TYR A 123 7.41 -11.87 -13.71
N GLN A 124 7.18 -10.93 -14.61
CA GLN A 124 6.82 -11.24 -15.97
C GLN A 124 7.68 -10.48 -16.97
N ASN A 125 7.90 -11.11 -18.10
CA ASN A 125 8.43 -10.44 -19.26
C ASN A 125 7.34 -9.57 -19.90
N SER A 126 7.72 -8.49 -20.56
CA SER A 126 6.78 -7.59 -21.23
C SER A 126 5.87 -8.29 -22.25
N SER A 127 6.28 -9.45 -22.78
CA SER A 127 5.49 -10.28 -23.69
C SER A 127 4.28 -10.95 -23.02
N GLU A 128 4.25 -11.02 -21.70
CA GLU A 128 3.17 -11.68 -20.94
C GLU A 128 2.06 -10.72 -20.53
N PHE A 129 2.24 -9.41 -20.74
CA PHE A 129 1.23 -8.40 -20.38
C PHE A 129 0.02 -8.37 -21.31
N GLY A 130 0.03 -9.13 -22.39
CA GLY A 130 -0.95 -8.95 -23.44
C GLY A 130 -0.68 -7.71 -24.30
N SER A 131 -1.59 -7.39 -25.21
CA SER A 131 -1.46 -6.23 -26.10
C SER A 131 -2.35 -5.08 -25.62
N GLY A 132 -1.73 -3.89 -25.46
CA GLY A 132 -2.42 -2.66 -25.12
C GLY A 132 -2.34 -2.25 -23.64
N ASP A 133 -2.63 -1.00 -23.40
CA ASP A 133 -2.44 -0.36 -22.09
C ASP A 133 -3.34 -0.97 -21.00
N GLU A 134 -4.55 -1.39 -21.36
CA GLU A 134 -5.47 -2.03 -20.42
C GLU A 134 -4.97 -3.39 -19.94
N ALA A 135 -4.44 -4.21 -20.86
CA ALA A 135 -3.90 -5.52 -20.49
C ALA A 135 -2.69 -5.37 -19.56
N VAL A 136 -1.81 -4.42 -19.85
CA VAL A 136 -0.68 -4.09 -18.98
C VAL A 136 -1.18 -3.62 -17.60
N GLN A 137 -2.14 -2.71 -17.55
CA GLN A 137 -2.71 -2.21 -16.30
C GLN A 137 -3.38 -3.32 -15.49
N ALA A 138 -4.16 -4.18 -16.13
CA ALA A 138 -4.81 -5.32 -15.48
C ALA A 138 -3.79 -6.28 -14.88
N CYS A 139 -2.72 -6.59 -15.61
CA CYS A 139 -1.63 -7.44 -15.12
C CYS A 139 -0.95 -6.82 -13.87
N TYR A 140 -0.63 -5.54 -13.91
CA TYR A 140 -0.07 -4.84 -12.75
C TYR A 140 -0.98 -4.91 -11.54
N LEU A 141 -2.27 -4.65 -11.72
CA LEU A 141 -3.24 -4.68 -10.63
C LEU A 141 -3.38 -6.08 -10.03
N GLU A 142 -3.41 -7.11 -10.88
CA GLU A 142 -3.44 -8.50 -10.43
C GLU A 142 -2.21 -8.87 -9.60
N LYS A 143 -1.03 -8.50 -10.06
CA LYS A 143 0.23 -8.81 -9.34
C LYS A 143 0.34 -8.01 -8.03
N GLN A 144 -0.11 -6.77 -8.01
CA GLN A 144 -0.20 -6.00 -6.77
C GLN A 144 -1.16 -6.65 -5.77
N GLU A 145 -2.29 -7.17 -6.23
CA GLU A 145 -3.23 -7.88 -5.39
C GLU A 145 -2.61 -9.16 -4.81
N GLN A 146 -1.90 -9.94 -5.62
CA GLN A 146 -1.16 -11.12 -5.15
C GLN A 146 -0.14 -10.77 -4.07
N VAL A 147 0.53 -9.61 -4.20
CA VAL A 147 1.47 -9.10 -3.20
C VAL A 147 0.82 -8.88 -1.85
N PHE A 148 -0.36 -8.30 -1.81
CA PHE A 148 -1.05 -7.95 -0.57
C PHE A 148 -1.91 -9.10 -0.04
N SER A 149 -2.69 -9.74 -0.89
CA SER A 149 -3.71 -10.73 -0.50
C SER A 149 -3.21 -12.17 -0.56
N GLY A 150 -2.07 -12.41 -1.19
CA GLY A 150 -1.52 -13.75 -1.42
C GLY A 150 -1.66 -14.20 -2.87
N GLY A 151 -0.86 -15.19 -3.25
CA GLY A 151 -0.74 -15.64 -4.62
C GLY A 151 -2.04 -16.13 -5.26
N ASN A 152 -2.95 -16.68 -4.47
CA ASN A 152 -4.31 -17.07 -4.90
C ASN A 152 -5.36 -15.96 -4.75
N ARG A 153 -4.95 -14.75 -4.36
CA ARG A 153 -5.81 -13.58 -4.11
C ARG A 153 -6.93 -13.81 -3.10
N ASN A 154 -6.76 -14.80 -2.21
CA ASN A 154 -7.74 -15.12 -1.18
C ASN A 154 -7.09 -15.06 0.22
N PRO A 155 -7.17 -13.91 0.92
CA PRO A 155 -6.56 -13.76 2.24
C PRO A 155 -7.20 -14.61 3.33
N ALA A 156 -8.38 -15.21 3.11
CA ALA A 156 -9.00 -16.14 4.03
C ALA A 156 -8.44 -17.57 3.88
N LYS A 157 -7.98 -17.94 2.70
CA LYS A 157 -7.44 -19.28 2.38
C LYS A 157 -6.10 -19.14 1.68
N ARG A 158 -5.06 -18.77 2.42
CA ARG A 158 -3.75 -18.50 1.89
C ARG A 158 -3.07 -19.77 1.36
N PRO A 159 -2.15 -19.64 0.39
CA PRO A 159 -1.32 -20.77 -0.05
C PRO A 159 -0.54 -21.40 1.11
N ALA A 160 -0.12 -22.65 0.95
CA ALA A 160 0.59 -23.38 2.00
C ALA A 160 2.04 -22.90 2.21
N ILE A 161 2.69 -22.36 1.17
CA ILE A 161 4.06 -21.90 1.22
C ILE A 161 4.12 -20.46 1.77
N LYS A 162 4.96 -20.28 2.79
CA LYS A 162 5.16 -19.01 3.49
C LYS A 162 6.19 -18.13 2.80
N ASP A 163 6.69 -17.14 3.52
CA ASP A 163 7.82 -16.30 3.15
C ASP A 163 9.14 -17.11 3.05
N GLY A 164 10.18 -16.46 2.58
CA GLY A 164 11.50 -17.10 2.42
C GLY A 164 11.65 -17.91 1.13
N ILE A 165 10.78 -17.70 0.17
CA ILE A 165 10.89 -18.30 -1.15
C ILE A 165 12.10 -17.69 -1.86
N SER A 166 13.07 -18.52 -2.19
CA SER A 166 14.35 -18.10 -2.76
C SER A 166 14.32 -17.82 -4.27
N SER A 167 13.19 -18.04 -4.91
CA SER A 167 13.07 -17.88 -6.38
C SER A 167 12.22 -16.67 -6.74
N SER A 168 12.58 -16.07 -7.84
CA SER A 168 11.91 -14.93 -8.47
C SER A 168 10.95 -15.37 -9.58
N SER A 169 10.29 -16.49 -9.39
CA SER A 169 9.40 -17.06 -10.39
C SER A 169 7.94 -16.72 -10.11
N GLU A 170 7.13 -16.78 -11.15
CA GLU A 170 5.67 -16.71 -11.02
C GLU A 170 5.14 -17.78 -10.06
N ALA A 171 5.71 -18.99 -10.08
CA ALA A 171 5.35 -20.05 -9.16
C ALA A 171 5.60 -19.68 -7.71
N ALA A 172 6.68 -18.93 -7.41
CA ALA A 172 6.95 -18.42 -6.07
C ALA A 172 5.90 -17.40 -5.66
N MET A 173 5.49 -16.49 -6.55
CA MET A 173 4.44 -15.51 -6.26
C MET A 173 3.08 -16.18 -6.04
N ASN A 174 2.73 -17.19 -6.84
CA ASN A 174 1.48 -17.92 -6.70
C ASN A 174 1.37 -18.66 -5.34
N ASN A 175 2.49 -18.99 -4.73
CA ASN A 175 2.57 -19.63 -3.43
C ASN A 175 2.85 -18.66 -2.27
N PHE A 176 3.02 -17.39 -2.52
CA PHE A 176 3.25 -16.37 -1.50
C PHE A 176 2.00 -16.12 -0.66
N HIS A 177 2.16 -15.99 0.65
CA HIS A 177 1.05 -15.77 1.58
C HIS A 177 0.41 -14.38 1.49
N GLY A 178 1.13 -13.42 0.91
CA GLY A 178 0.72 -12.02 0.89
C GLY A 178 1.16 -11.25 2.14
N ILE A 179 1.40 -9.98 1.96
CA ILE A 179 1.88 -9.08 3.04
C ILE A 179 0.86 -8.97 4.17
N ALA A 180 -0.43 -9.06 3.86
CA ALA A 180 -1.51 -9.00 4.84
C ALA A 180 -1.50 -10.16 5.87
N GLU A 181 -0.68 -11.20 5.66
CA GLU A 181 -0.39 -12.21 6.69
C GLU A 181 0.46 -11.65 7.82
N TYR A 182 1.36 -10.73 7.51
CA TYR A 182 2.41 -10.26 8.41
C TYR A 182 2.13 -8.86 8.95
N LEU A 183 1.44 -8.06 8.18
CA LEU A 183 1.10 -6.68 8.54
C LEU A 183 -0.42 -6.51 8.58
N PRO A 184 -0.96 -5.88 9.62
CA PRO A 184 -2.38 -5.56 9.64
C PRO A 184 -2.69 -4.60 8.50
N ALA A 185 -3.69 -4.96 7.68
CA ALA A 185 -4.19 -4.05 6.66
C ALA A 185 -4.83 -2.85 7.36
N ARG A 186 -4.35 -1.66 7.03
CA ARG A 186 -4.96 -0.40 7.46
C ARG A 186 -5.92 0.09 6.40
N SER A 187 -7.01 0.67 6.82
CA SER A 187 -7.95 1.29 5.89
C SER A 187 -7.45 2.66 5.45
N VAL A 188 -7.72 2.97 4.19
CA VAL A 188 -7.67 4.35 3.67
C VAL A 188 -8.90 5.15 4.10
N LEU A 189 -9.96 4.44 4.55
CA LEU A 189 -11.14 5.04 5.15
C LEU A 189 -10.87 5.31 6.63
N GLN A 190 -10.56 6.54 6.96
CA GLN A 190 -10.28 6.95 8.33
C GLN A 190 -11.38 7.83 8.93
N GLU A 191 -12.17 8.47 8.07
CA GLU A 191 -13.26 9.38 8.44
C GLU A 191 -14.35 9.38 7.38
N LEU A 192 -15.51 9.89 7.72
CA LEU A 192 -16.66 10.09 6.83
C LEU A 192 -16.92 11.59 6.62
N PRO A 193 -17.47 12.01 5.46
CA PRO A 193 -17.87 11.18 4.33
C PRO A 193 -16.69 10.70 3.47
N PHE A 194 -16.77 9.47 2.97
CA PHE A 194 -15.79 8.92 2.04
C PHE A 194 -16.42 8.72 0.68
N VAL A 195 -15.77 9.22 -0.37
CA VAL A 195 -16.22 9.08 -1.76
C VAL A 195 -15.05 8.64 -2.61
N THR A 196 -15.24 7.61 -3.41
CA THR A 196 -14.31 7.21 -4.47
C THR A 196 -15.06 6.99 -5.77
N ARG A 197 -14.42 7.30 -6.87
CA ARG A 197 -14.91 7.01 -8.23
C ARG A 197 -14.02 5.98 -8.92
N PHE A 198 -13.11 5.39 -8.15
CA PHE A 198 -12.15 4.38 -8.62
C PHE A 198 -11.25 4.88 -9.75
N GLY A 199 -10.88 6.15 -9.72
CA GLY A 199 -9.96 6.75 -10.69
C GLY A 199 -8.53 6.27 -10.48
N LEU A 200 -7.92 5.71 -11.52
CA LEU A 200 -6.52 5.22 -11.49
C LEU A 200 -5.47 6.32 -11.70
N GLY A 201 -5.89 7.56 -11.95
CA GLY A 201 -4.98 8.65 -12.30
C GLY A 201 -4.46 8.58 -13.73
N ASN A 202 -5.12 7.81 -14.59
CA ASN A 202 -4.85 7.73 -16.02
C ASN A 202 -6.12 7.38 -16.80
N GLY A 203 -6.08 7.48 -18.11
CA GLY A 203 -7.22 7.12 -18.96
C GLY A 203 -6.99 7.35 -20.43
N LYS A 204 -7.90 6.82 -21.25
CA LYS A 204 -8.01 7.09 -22.70
C LYS A 204 -8.60 8.48 -22.96
N THR A 205 -9.51 8.90 -22.08
CA THR A 205 -10.18 10.19 -22.08
C THR A 205 -10.27 10.70 -20.66
N PHE A 206 -10.43 12.00 -20.49
CA PHE A 206 -10.81 12.59 -19.20
C PHE A 206 -12.28 12.95 -19.23
N ARG A 207 -13.01 12.55 -18.21
CA ARG A 207 -14.45 12.79 -18.07
C ARG A 207 -14.73 13.63 -16.82
N ASN A 208 -15.78 14.39 -16.91
CA ASN A 208 -16.40 15.07 -15.78
C ASN A 208 -17.91 14.85 -15.85
N GLU A 209 -18.51 14.35 -14.78
CA GLU A 209 -19.93 13.96 -14.74
C GLU A 209 -20.33 13.05 -15.92
N GLY A 210 -19.49 12.05 -16.22
CA GLY A 210 -19.68 11.13 -17.32
C GLY A 210 -19.40 11.67 -18.72
N LYS A 211 -19.19 12.98 -18.88
CA LYS A 211 -18.95 13.62 -20.19
C LYS A 211 -17.47 13.73 -20.49
N VAL A 212 -17.08 13.35 -21.70
CA VAL A 212 -15.70 13.52 -22.17
C VAL A 212 -15.38 15.01 -22.29
N THR A 213 -14.40 15.48 -21.51
CA THR A 213 -13.89 16.86 -21.54
C THR A 213 -12.51 16.95 -22.19
N PHE A 214 -11.77 15.82 -22.25
CA PHE A 214 -10.52 15.71 -22.95
C PHE A 214 -10.42 14.33 -23.63
N GLY A 215 -10.19 14.31 -24.92
CA GLY A 215 -10.34 13.13 -25.78
C GLY A 215 -9.07 12.34 -26.07
N ASN A 216 -7.97 12.57 -25.35
CA ASN A 216 -6.71 11.87 -25.56
C ASN A 216 -6.26 11.14 -24.31
N LYS A 217 -5.34 10.19 -24.46
CA LYS A 217 -4.67 9.52 -23.34
C LYS A 217 -3.99 10.54 -22.44
N TRP A 218 -4.09 10.33 -21.14
CA TRP A 218 -3.53 11.20 -20.12
C TRP A 218 -3.05 10.39 -18.91
N PHE A 219 -2.20 11.01 -18.13
CA PHE A 219 -1.68 10.47 -16.88
C PHE A 219 -1.46 11.62 -15.89
N ASN A 220 -2.01 11.47 -14.70
CA ASN A 220 -1.74 12.35 -13.56
C ASN A 220 -2.06 11.60 -12.26
N VAL A 221 -1.05 11.14 -11.55
CA VAL A 221 -1.23 10.43 -10.28
C VAL A 221 -1.87 11.29 -9.19
N GLY A 222 -1.80 12.62 -9.30
CA GLY A 222 -2.43 13.55 -8.37
C GLY A 222 -3.97 13.53 -8.38
N VAL A 223 -4.59 12.91 -9.39
CA VAL A 223 -6.04 12.71 -9.46
C VAL A 223 -6.43 11.24 -9.29
N GLN A 224 -5.53 10.42 -8.78
CA GLN A 224 -5.85 9.04 -8.42
C GLN A 224 -6.73 9.03 -7.17
N ASP A 225 -7.82 8.26 -7.23
CA ASP A 225 -8.66 7.98 -6.08
C ASP A 225 -8.00 6.98 -5.11
N TYR A 226 -8.54 6.90 -3.91
CA TYR A 226 -8.21 5.80 -3.01
C TYR A 226 -8.67 4.48 -3.60
N LEU A 227 -7.72 3.61 -3.86
CA LEU A 227 -8.00 2.29 -4.42
C LEU A 227 -8.43 1.32 -3.32
N PRO A 228 -9.22 0.29 -3.66
CA PRO A 228 -9.66 -0.71 -2.71
C PRO A 228 -8.49 -1.34 -1.92
N THR A 229 -8.65 -1.47 -0.62
CA THR A 229 -7.64 -2.07 0.27
C THR A 229 -7.35 -3.52 -0.10
N TRP A 230 -8.40 -4.25 -0.49
CA TRP A 230 -8.35 -5.67 -0.80
C TRP A 230 -8.36 -5.97 -2.30
N ARG A 231 -8.38 -4.96 -3.13
CA ARG A 231 -8.43 -5.13 -4.57
C ARG A 231 -9.51 -6.14 -5.00
N TRP A 232 -10.79 -5.89 -4.58
CA TRP A 232 -11.93 -6.78 -4.82
C TRP A 232 -11.67 -8.24 -4.43
N TRP A 233 -11.40 -8.44 -3.17
CA TRP A 233 -11.44 -9.78 -2.62
C TRP A 233 -12.87 -10.33 -2.72
N ILE A 234 -13.07 -11.29 -3.63
CA ILE A 234 -14.36 -11.85 -3.97
C ILE A 234 -14.47 -13.24 -3.37
N THR A 235 -15.53 -13.46 -2.60
CA THR A 235 -15.80 -14.76 -1.97
C THR A 235 -17.28 -15.06 -1.95
N ASP A 236 -17.65 -16.36 -1.77
CA ASP A 236 -18.96 -16.77 -1.28
C ASP A 236 -19.08 -16.52 0.24
N ASP A 237 -20.24 -16.87 0.82
CA ASP A 237 -20.50 -16.72 2.25
C ASP A 237 -19.61 -17.64 3.13
N SER A 238 -19.00 -18.65 2.55
CA SER A 238 -18.07 -19.58 3.20
C SER A 238 -16.60 -19.19 3.03
N ASN A 239 -16.32 -17.99 2.49
CA ASN A 239 -15.00 -17.50 2.14
C ASN A 239 -14.25 -18.35 1.09
N ASN A 240 -14.96 -19.06 0.24
CA ASN A 240 -14.37 -19.65 -0.97
C ASN A 240 -14.43 -18.65 -2.12
N VAL A 241 -13.52 -18.77 -3.06
CA VAL A 241 -13.64 -18.08 -4.36
C VAL A 241 -14.76 -18.79 -5.13
N PRO A 242 -15.85 -18.11 -5.51
CA PRO A 242 -16.93 -18.72 -6.24
C PRO A 242 -16.51 -19.05 -7.69
N GLU A 243 -16.87 -20.23 -8.19
CA GLU A 243 -16.53 -20.64 -9.56
C GLU A 243 -17.20 -19.78 -10.63
N ASP A 244 -18.43 -19.34 -10.39
CA ASP A 244 -19.22 -18.49 -11.29
C ASP A 244 -19.66 -17.21 -10.56
N GLY A 245 -18.70 -16.54 -9.95
CA GLY A 245 -18.93 -15.30 -9.19
C GLY A 245 -18.89 -14.05 -10.03
N ILE A 246 -19.01 -12.92 -9.34
CA ILE A 246 -18.76 -11.61 -9.92
C ILE A 246 -17.29 -11.50 -10.36
N GLU A 247 -17.06 -10.98 -11.54
CA GLU A 247 -15.76 -10.51 -11.98
C GLU A 247 -15.66 -9.00 -11.75
N CYS A 248 -14.55 -8.55 -11.21
CA CYS A 248 -14.25 -7.15 -11.00
C CYS A 248 -12.96 -6.75 -11.70
N GLY A 249 -12.95 -5.57 -12.29
CA GLY A 249 -11.78 -5.00 -12.91
C GLY A 249 -11.93 -3.50 -13.13
N PHE A 250 -10.87 -2.81 -13.47
CA PHE A 250 -10.97 -1.44 -13.94
C PHE A 250 -11.32 -1.40 -15.43
N THR A 251 -12.15 -0.43 -15.80
CA THR A 251 -12.44 -0.11 -17.19
C THR A 251 -12.04 1.31 -17.51
N TYR A 252 -11.61 1.56 -18.75
CA TYR A 252 -11.36 2.89 -19.31
C TYR A 252 -12.45 3.30 -20.33
N GLU A 253 -13.45 2.45 -20.53
CA GLU A 253 -14.52 2.72 -21.50
C GLU A 253 -15.52 3.72 -20.94
N ASP A 254 -15.70 3.73 -19.63
CA ASP A 254 -16.59 4.68 -18.96
C ASP A 254 -16.03 5.13 -17.61
N ALA A 255 -16.39 6.32 -17.18
CA ALA A 255 -16.09 6.88 -15.88
C ALA A 255 -17.01 8.05 -15.58
N TRP A 256 -17.38 8.23 -14.33
CA TRP A 256 -18.05 9.43 -13.87
C TRP A 256 -17.11 10.64 -13.84
N TYR A 257 -15.87 10.40 -13.33
CA TYR A 257 -14.83 11.40 -13.23
C TYR A 257 -13.48 10.79 -13.57
N ALA A 258 -12.59 11.61 -14.11
CA ALA A 258 -11.27 11.21 -14.57
C ALA A 258 -11.31 10.17 -15.72
N GLY A 259 -10.66 9.04 -15.62
CA GLY A 259 -10.42 8.18 -16.78
C GLY A 259 -10.80 6.72 -16.62
N SER A 260 -11.23 6.29 -15.43
CA SER A 260 -11.53 4.88 -15.16
C SER A 260 -12.65 4.73 -14.14
N ALA A 261 -13.25 3.55 -14.12
CA ALA A 261 -14.24 3.14 -13.15
C ALA A 261 -14.04 1.67 -12.76
N LEU A 262 -14.61 1.26 -11.63
CA LEU A 262 -14.72 -0.15 -11.29
C LEU A 262 -15.87 -0.78 -12.11
N HIS A 263 -15.54 -1.80 -12.86
CA HIS A 263 -16.48 -2.59 -13.63
C HIS A 263 -16.73 -3.92 -12.91
N MET A 264 -17.98 -4.25 -12.72
CA MET A 264 -18.42 -5.55 -12.19
C MET A 264 -19.33 -6.23 -13.19
N SER A 265 -19.07 -7.49 -13.48
CA SER A 265 -19.84 -8.31 -14.43
C SER A 265 -19.99 -9.74 -13.94
N GLY A 266 -20.86 -10.50 -14.61
CA GLY A 266 -21.13 -11.89 -14.25
C GLY A 266 -22.19 -12.02 -13.15
N ALA A 267 -22.05 -13.03 -12.34
CA ALA A 267 -22.84 -13.39 -11.16
C ALA A 267 -24.22 -14.01 -11.41
N THR A 268 -24.20 -15.30 -11.37
CA THR A 268 -25.40 -16.11 -11.13
C THR A 268 -25.49 -16.59 -9.67
N LYS A 269 -24.42 -16.42 -8.88
CA LYS A 269 -24.34 -16.86 -7.48
C LYS A 269 -24.04 -15.67 -6.56
N VAL A 270 -24.40 -15.84 -5.29
CA VAL A 270 -24.06 -14.87 -4.25
C VAL A 270 -22.56 -14.68 -4.16
N SER A 271 -22.12 -13.45 -4.26
CA SER A 271 -20.72 -13.08 -4.19
C SER A 271 -20.57 -11.86 -3.30
N ASN A 272 -19.61 -11.92 -2.39
CA ASN A 272 -19.22 -10.81 -1.53
C ASN A 272 -17.99 -10.13 -2.13
N VAL A 273 -18.15 -8.91 -2.59
CA VAL A 273 -17.03 -8.09 -3.11
C VAL A 273 -16.55 -7.17 -2.00
N ARG A 274 -15.40 -7.48 -1.43
CA ARG A 274 -14.79 -6.69 -0.35
C ARG A 274 -13.77 -5.74 -0.94
N LEU A 275 -14.07 -4.45 -0.87
CA LEU A 275 -13.26 -3.39 -1.45
C LEU A 275 -12.38 -2.72 -0.39
N PHE A 276 -12.95 -2.38 0.77
CA PHE A 276 -12.26 -1.66 1.82
C PHE A 276 -12.42 -2.36 3.16
N LYS A 277 -11.35 -2.38 3.93
CA LYS A 277 -11.42 -2.68 5.36
C LYS A 277 -11.53 -1.34 6.10
N THR A 278 -12.51 -1.21 6.96
CA THR A 278 -12.72 0.00 7.76
C THR A 278 -12.61 -0.32 9.25
N ASN A 279 -12.20 0.65 10.03
CA ASN A 279 -12.24 0.60 11.47
C ASN A 279 -12.28 2.04 11.99
N PHE A 280 -13.48 2.57 12.18
CA PHE A 280 -13.71 3.87 12.80
C PHE A 280 -14.88 3.78 13.78
N ASP A 281 -14.86 4.63 14.79
CA ASP A 281 -15.91 4.69 15.78
C ASP A 281 -17.18 5.32 15.17
N VAL A 282 -18.31 4.70 15.41
CA VAL A 282 -19.63 5.18 14.99
C VAL A 282 -20.38 5.60 16.25
N SER A 283 -20.82 6.83 16.31
CA SER A 283 -21.63 7.33 17.42
C SER A 283 -23.10 6.93 17.25
N GLU A 284 -23.90 7.00 18.34
CA GLU A 284 -25.34 6.75 18.29
C GLU A 284 -26.12 7.72 17.37
N THR A 285 -25.47 8.83 17.00
CA THR A 285 -26.05 9.85 16.11
C THR A 285 -25.64 9.68 14.65
N ASP A 286 -24.76 8.74 14.34
CA ASP A 286 -24.29 8.50 12.99
C ASP A 286 -25.28 7.58 12.25
N ASP A 287 -25.65 7.98 11.06
CA ASP A 287 -26.50 7.21 10.18
C ASP A 287 -25.62 6.37 9.24
N VAL A 288 -25.70 5.06 9.39
CA VAL A 288 -24.94 4.09 8.57
C VAL A 288 -25.93 3.31 7.72
N SER A 289 -25.99 3.65 6.43
CA SER A 289 -26.90 3.02 5.45
C SER A 289 -26.14 2.26 4.38
#